data_cff5e00f330ed3bf3f8d3d4e83f00b6c
#
_entry.id   cff5e00f330ed3bf3f8d3d4e83f00b6c
#
_cell.length_a   1.000
_cell.length_b   1.000
_cell.length_c   1.000
_cell.angle_alpha   90.00
_cell.angle_beta   90.00
_cell.angle_gamma   90.00
#
_symmetry.space_group_name_H-M   'P 1'
#
loop_
_entity.id
_entity.type
_entity.pdbx_description
1 polymer ?
#
loop_
_entity_poly.entity_id
_entity_poly.type
_entity_poly.pdbx_seq_one_letter_code
_entity_poly.pdbx_strand_id
1 'polypeptide(L)'
;MEYKRLGDYIREVNVRNRDEKVTKLVGLTIDKAFIPSVANVIGTDLSNYKVIRNEQFACSLMQVSRDGKMPVAMFEEDEAIMSPAYPMFEVIDKTMLLPQYLMMWFSRSEFDREASYYAVGGVRGSLTWEDFCNMTLPIPSIERQREIVEEYETLTKRIRLNEQMIQHLEATAQALYRKMFVDGIDKENLPEGWRMGTLGDVAECFDYMRRPLAGYDRIDMEKKYPYYGAAALMDFVDDYLFDGTYILMGEDGTVINEDNTPVIQYVTGKFWVNNHAHILKGINGFNENLLCLALKQTKVNEYITGGVQAKINQENMMSIPLLIPTMDDLKEITTNIEPLFHAMLMKEQENEKLTELQSLLLAKMGQ
;
A
#
# COMPACT_ATOMS: atom_id res chain seq x y z
N MET A 1 30.21 12.47 11.71
CA MET A 1 29.44 12.75 12.96
C MET A 1 29.85 11.76 14.05
N GLU A 2 29.76 12.18 15.35
CA GLU A 2 30.03 11.26 16.46
C GLU A 2 28.77 10.42 16.74
N TYR A 3 28.93 9.09 16.77
CA TYR A 3 27.84 8.15 17.08
C TYR A 3 27.73 8.01 18.60
N LYS A 4 26.50 8.03 19.09
CA LYS A 4 26.15 7.92 20.52
C LYS A 4 25.35 6.67 20.76
N ARG A 5 25.47 6.08 21.94
CA ARG A 5 24.70 4.89 22.33
C ARG A 5 23.22 5.26 22.52
N LEU A 6 22.32 4.50 21.89
CA LEU A 6 20.87 4.76 21.94
C LEU A 6 20.32 4.76 23.36
N GLY A 7 20.74 3.81 24.20
CA GLY A 7 20.28 3.67 25.57
C GLY A 7 20.57 4.85 26.50
N ASP A 8 21.48 5.76 26.12
CA ASP A 8 21.76 6.96 26.89
C ASP A 8 20.71 8.07 26.66
N TYR A 9 19.85 7.92 25.64
CA TYR A 9 18.87 8.93 25.22
C TYR A 9 17.44 8.44 25.33
N ILE A 10 17.20 7.16 25.61
CA ILE A 10 15.86 6.59 25.77
C ILE A 10 15.69 5.93 27.12
N ARG A 11 14.45 5.88 27.58
CA ARG A 11 14.09 5.12 28.79
C ARG A 11 12.86 4.26 28.52
N GLU A 12 12.78 3.11 29.16
CA GLU A 12 11.62 2.23 29.10
C GLU A 12 10.41 2.86 29.78
N VAL A 13 9.22 2.66 29.18
CA VAL A 13 7.91 3.06 29.70
C VAL A 13 7.08 1.82 29.93
N ASN A 14 6.46 1.72 31.14
CA ASN A 14 5.63 0.57 31.50
C ASN A 14 4.42 1.00 32.33
N VAL A 15 3.56 1.81 31.72
CA VAL A 15 2.29 2.24 32.32
C VAL A 15 1.21 1.24 31.99
N ARG A 16 0.51 0.69 32.99
CA ARG A 16 -0.57 -0.28 32.81
C ARG A 16 -1.93 0.40 32.84
N ASN A 17 -2.88 -0.13 32.04
CA ASN A 17 -4.27 0.34 31.94
C ASN A 17 -5.12 -0.17 33.13
N ARG A 18 -4.65 0.05 34.37
CA ARG A 18 -5.25 -0.53 35.59
C ARG A 18 -6.70 -0.13 35.80
N ASP A 19 -7.08 1.05 35.39
CA ASP A 19 -8.44 1.59 35.53
C ASP A 19 -9.30 1.37 34.26
N GLU A 20 -8.75 0.68 33.27
CA GLU A 20 -9.40 0.31 31.99
C GLU A 20 -10.07 1.49 31.24
N LYS A 21 -9.58 2.74 31.46
CA LYS A 21 -10.14 3.92 30.82
C LYS A 21 -9.77 4.04 29.36
N VAL A 22 -8.57 3.58 28.98
CA VAL A 22 -8.12 3.60 27.59
C VAL A 22 -8.63 2.34 26.91
N THR A 23 -9.45 2.50 25.88
CA THR A 23 -10.11 1.40 25.16
C THR A 23 -9.59 1.18 23.74
N LYS A 24 -8.89 2.19 23.15
CA LYS A 24 -8.32 2.07 21.81
C LYS A 24 -7.18 1.06 21.82
N LEU A 25 -7.38 -0.09 21.17
CA LEU A 25 -6.37 -1.13 21.06
C LEU A 25 -5.62 -1.04 19.74
N VAL A 26 -4.29 -1.00 19.82
CA VAL A 26 -3.42 -0.93 18.66
C VAL A 26 -2.44 -2.10 18.58
N GLY A 27 -2.05 -2.43 17.37
CA GLY A 27 -0.97 -3.35 17.03
C GLY A 27 0.16 -2.64 16.30
N LEU A 28 1.33 -3.28 16.26
CA LEU A 28 2.51 -2.78 15.56
C LEU A 28 2.79 -3.66 14.34
N THR A 29 2.99 -3.04 13.18
CA THR A 29 3.30 -3.74 11.93
C THR A 29 4.81 -3.85 11.70
N ILE A 30 5.20 -4.79 10.85
CA ILE A 30 6.59 -4.92 10.38
C ILE A 30 7.05 -3.68 9.57
N ASP A 31 6.12 -2.96 8.98
CA ASP A 31 6.39 -1.72 8.24
C ASP A 31 6.42 -0.47 9.13
N LYS A 32 6.60 -0.69 10.45
CA LYS A 32 6.86 0.37 11.43
C LYS A 32 5.71 1.36 11.60
N ALA A 33 4.47 0.85 11.60
CA ALA A 33 3.26 1.64 11.79
C ALA A 33 2.35 1.03 12.86
N PHE A 34 1.60 1.89 13.54
CA PHE A 34 0.49 1.44 14.38
C PHE A 34 -0.77 1.24 13.53
N ILE A 35 -1.47 0.15 13.80
CA ILE A 35 -2.77 -0.16 13.19
C ILE A 35 -3.79 -0.52 14.27
N PRO A 36 -5.10 -0.39 14.03
CA PRO A 36 -6.10 -1.01 14.89
C PRO A 36 -5.78 -2.49 15.06
N SER A 37 -5.80 -2.98 16.30
CA SER A 37 -5.50 -4.39 16.55
C SER A 37 -6.58 -5.28 15.96
N VAL A 38 -6.17 -6.33 15.26
CA VAL A 38 -7.04 -7.40 14.75
C VAL A 38 -7.20 -8.54 15.75
N ALA A 39 -6.57 -8.45 16.93
CA ALA A 39 -6.65 -9.46 17.96
C ALA A 39 -8.08 -9.56 18.55
N ASN A 40 -8.60 -10.78 18.67
CA ASN A 40 -9.83 -10.99 19.41
C ASN A 40 -9.55 -10.88 20.92
N VAL A 41 -10.03 -9.82 21.54
CA VAL A 41 -9.85 -9.52 22.97
C VAL A 41 -11.09 -9.84 23.82
N ILE A 42 -12.09 -10.52 23.26
CA ILE A 42 -13.29 -10.91 24.01
C ILE A 42 -12.89 -11.81 25.18
N GLY A 43 -13.17 -11.36 26.40
CA GLY A 43 -12.79 -12.07 27.62
C GLY A 43 -11.34 -11.92 28.06
N THR A 44 -10.55 -11.05 27.40
CA THR A 44 -9.19 -10.74 27.80
C THR A 44 -9.18 -9.62 28.84
N ASP A 45 -8.41 -9.77 29.92
CA ASP A 45 -8.18 -8.72 30.90
C ASP A 45 -7.26 -7.64 30.31
N LEU A 46 -7.84 -6.49 29.97
CA LEU A 46 -7.14 -5.34 29.40
C LEU A 46 -6.45 -4.46 30.44
N SER A 47 -6.67 -4.71 31.75
CA SER A 47 -6.01 -3.97 32.84
C SER A 47 -4.49 -4.15 32.86
N ASN A 48 -4.02 -5.26 32.28
CA ASN A 48 -2.60 -5.59 32.14
C ASN A 48 -1.95 -5.03 30.86
N TYR A 49 -2.74 -4.52 29.93
CA TYR A 49 -2.21 -3.92 28.72
C TYR A 49 -1.44 -2.64 29.07
N LYS A 50 -0.44 -2.32 28.25
CA LYS A 50 0.36 -1.11 28.42
C LYS A 50 -0.32 0.07 27.72
N VAL A 51 -0.33 1.23 28.37
CA VAL A 51 -0.77 2.50 27.77
C VAL A 51 0.40 3.14 27.04
N ILE A 52 0.22 3.45 25.76
CA ILE A 52 1.15 4.23 24.95
C ILE A 52 0.56 5.62 24.71
N ARG A 53 1.41 6.65 24.72
CA ARG A 53 1.03 8.05 24.52
C ARG A 53 1.81 8.71 23.39
N ASN A 54 1.36 9.88 22.99
CA ASN A 54 2.00 10.68 21.96
C ASN A 54 3.51 10.78 22.16
N GLU A 55 4.27 10.61 21.06
CA GLU A 55 5.73 10.60 21.00
C GLU A 55 6.44 9.48 21.79
N GLN A 56 5.70 8.51 22.30
CA GLN A 56 6.28 7.27 22.81
C GLN A 56 6.42 6.24 21.71
N PHE A 57 7.34 5.32 21.90
CA PHE A 57 7.64 4.25 20.93
C PHE A 57 7.21 2.91 21.48
N ALA A 58 6.83 2.02 20.56
CA ALA A 58 6.77 0.59 20.83
C ALA A 58 7.60 -0.17 19.82
N CYS A 59 8.19 -1.29 20.23
CA CYS A 59 8.96 -2.14 19.35
C CYS A 59 8.67 -3.63 19.59
N SER A 60 8.99 -4.47 18.59
CA SER A 60 9.05 -5.92 18.74
C SER A 60 10.49 -6.36 18.59
N LEU A 61 11.04 -6.96 19.62
CA LEU A 61 12.39 -7.52 19.62
C LEU A 61 12.41 -8.99 19.18
N MET A 62 11.24 -9.58 18.95
CA MET A 62 11.12 -10.98 18.55
C MET A 62 11.22 -11.14 17.05
N GLN A 63 11.90 -12.23 16.62
CA GLN A 63 11.94 -12.66 15.21
C GLN A 63 12.64 -11.67 14.25
N VAL A 64 13.41 -10.73 14.76
CA VAL A 64 14.07 -9.68 13.97
C VAL A 64 14.98 -10.25 12.86
N SER A 65 15.79 -11.28 13.18
CA SER A 65 16.65 -11.91 12.16
C SER A 65 15.89 -12.76 11.14
N ARG A 66 14.72 -13.30 11.51
CA ARG A 66 13.85 -14.05 10.59
C ARG A 66 13.19 -13.13 9.57
N ASP A 67 12.70 -12.01 10.05
CA ASP A 67 11.89 -11.11 9.24
C ASP A 67 12.77 -10.07 8.50
N GLY A 68 14.05 -9.96 8.86
CA GLY A 68 15.00 -9.00 8.28
C GLY A 68 14.69 -7.55 8.60
N LYS A 69 13.69 -7.31 9.45
CA LYS A 69 13.23 -5.98 9.89
C LYS A 69 12.91 -6.01 11.38
N MET A 70 13.13 -4.90 12.06
CA MET A 70 12.71 -4.69 13.44
C MET A 70 11.47 -3.79 13.48
N PRO A 71 10.29 -4.31 13.86
CA PRO A 71 9.11 -3.47 14.05
C PRO A 71 9.36 -2.47 15.19
N VAL A 72 9.31 -1.19 14.87
CA VAL A 72 9.40 -0.08 15.83
C VAL A 72 8.66 1.11 15.26
N ALA A 73 7.80 1.77 16.06
CA ALA A 73 7.07 2.95 15.61
C ALA A 73 6.88 3.95 16.76
N MET A 74 6.82 5.22 16.40
CA MET A 74 6.42 6.32 17.28
C MET A 74 4.90 6.48 17.24
N PHE A 75 4.27 6.59 18.40
CA PHE A 75 2.83 6.81 18.50
C PHE A 75 2.53 8.31 18.37
N GLU A 76 1.61 8.65 17.48
CA GLU A 76 1.32 10.05 17.10
C GLU A 76 -0.04 10.57 17.60
N GLU A 77 -0.84 9.69 18.24
CA GLU A 77 -2.15 10.07 18.78
C GLU A 77 -2.07 10.29 20.31
N ASP A 78 -3.17 10.69 20.91
CA ASP A 78 -3.20 11.01 22.35
C ASP A 78 -2.82 9.82 23.22
N GLU A 79 -3.60 8.73 23.19
CA GLU A 79 -3.30 7.50 23.91
C GLU A 79 -4.01 6.27 23.31
N ALA A 80 -3.38 5.10 23.50
CA ALA A 80 -3.94 3.80 23.17
C ALA A 80 -3.39 2.73 24.11
N ILE A 81 -3.92 1.51 24.03
CA ILE A 81 -3.36 0.34 24.71
C ILE A 81 -2.83 -0.68 23.71
N MET A 82 -1.81 -1.41 24.13
CA MET A 82 -1.27 -2.53 23.37
C MET A 82 -0.80 -3.66 24.27
N SER A 83 -0.55 -4.82 23.65
CA SER A 83 -0.12 -6.03 24.37
C SER A 83 1.11 -5.77 25.24
N PRO A 84 1.17 -6.33 26.46
CA PRO A 84 2.34 -6.27 27.33
C PRO A 84 3.65 -6.80 26.73
N ALA A 85 3.56 -7.61 25.68
CA ALA A 85 4.72 -8.23 25.02
C ALA A 85 5.62 -7.21 24.31
N TYR A 86 5.11 -6.04 23.97
CA TYR A 86 5.89 -5.01 23.28
C TYR A 86 6.65 -4.15 24.32
N PRO A 87 7.99 -4.07 24.25
CA PRO A 87 8.73 -3.02 24.91
C PRO A 87 8.26 -1.65 24.43
N MET A 88 8.12 -0.71 25.36
CA MET A 88 7.79 0.68 25.09
C MET A 88 8.85 1.56 25.68
N PHE A 89 9.15 2.68 25.01
CA PHE A 89 10.15 3.62 25.46
C PHE A 89 9.84 5.04 24.98
N GLU A 90 10.52 6.00 25.55
CA GLU A 90 10.45 7.40 25.17
C GLU A 90 11.82 8.04 25.20
N VAL A 91 11.98 9.15 24.51
CA VAL A 91 13.17 9.98 24.58
C VAL A 91 13.24 10.65 25.95
N ILE A 92 14.40 10.61 26.61
CA ILE A 92 14.63 11.16 27.95
C ILE A 92 14.59 12.68 27.92
N ASP A 93 15.28 13.30 26.95
CA ASP A 93 15.42 14.75 26.82
C ASP A 93 15.23 15.17 25.35
N LYS A 94 14.07 15.74 25.05
CA LYS A 94 13.70 16.21 23.71
C LYS A 94 14.48 17.46 23.26
N THR A 95 15.24 18.08 24.16
CA THR A 95 16.17 19.18 23.79
C THR A 95 17.49 18.63 23.22
N MET A 96 17.76 17.34 23.41
CA MET A 96 18.96 16.66 22.91
C MET A 96 18.65 15.76 21.72
N LEU A 97 17.51 15.08 21.74
CA LEU A 97 17.08 14.16 20.69
C LEU A 97 15.58 14.32 20.41
N LEU A 98 15.21 14.66 19.17
CA LEU A 98 13.81 14.71 18.75
C LEU A 98 13.25 13.29 18.53
N PRO A 99 12.04 12.97 19.05
CA PRO A 99 11.39 11.69 18.76
C PRO A 99 11.22 11.43 17.26
N GLN A 100 10.85 12.46 16.47
CA GLN A 100 10.71 12.37 15.02
C GLN A 100 12.03 12.03 14.33
N TYR A 101 13.15 12.65 14.74
CA TYR A 101 14.48 12.33 14.23
C TYR A 101 14.87 10.88 14.54
N LEU A 102 14.55 10.42 15.76
CA LEU A 102 14.77 9.02 16.17
C LEU A 102 13.91 8.06 15.32
N MET A 103 12.64 8.39 15.05
CA MET A 103 11.80 7.56 14.18
C MET A 103 12.35 7.48 12.75
N MET A 104 12.85 8.58 12.21
CA MET A 104 13.52 8.59 10.90
C MET A 104 14.76 7.68 10.91
N TRP A 105 15.56 7.69 11.98
CA TRP A 105 16.71 6.78 12.13
C TRP A 105 16.27 5.32 12.07
N PHE A 106 15.21 4.96 12.79
CA PHE A 106 14.64 3.61 12.76
C PHE A 106 14.05 3.22 11.41
N SER A 107 13.62 4.16 10.60
CA SER A 107 13.03 3.90 9.28
C SER A 107 14.07 3.53 8.21
N ARG A 108 15.36 3.62 8.50
CA ARG A 108 16.45 3.29 7.58
C ARG A 108 16.61 1.78 7.41
N SER A 109 16.89 1.36 6.20
CA SER A 109 17.22 -0.05 5.91
C SER A 109 18.54 -0.50 6.59
N GLU A 110 19.48 0.44 6.82
CA GLU A 110 20.71 0.19 7.55
C GLU A 110 20.44 -0.19 9.00
N PHE A 111 19.46 0.48 9.65
CA PHE A 111 19.05 0.12 11.01
C PHE A 111 18.49 -1.31 11.07
N ASP A 112 17.64 -1.69 10.11
CA ASP A 112 17.09 -3.06 10.05
C ASP A 112 18.20 -4.12 9.84
N ARG A 113 19.19 -3.82 9.00
CA ARG A 113 20.35 -4.72 8.81
C ARG A 113 21.19 -4.85 10.07
N GLU A 114 21.43 -3.75 10.77
CA GLU A 114 22.17 -3.73 12.04
C GLU A 114 21.41 -4.51 13.12
N ALA A 115 20.10 -4.25 13.29
CA ALA A 115 19.25 -4.97 14.24
C ALA A 115 19.22 -6.48 13.95
N SER A 116 19.10 -6.86 12.67
CA SER A 116 19.13 -8.26 12.23
C SER A 116 20.47 -8.93 12.55
N TYR A 117 21.59 -8.22 12.37
CA TYR A 117 22.92 -8.72 12.68
C TYR A 117 23.07 -9.03 14.19
N TYR A 118 22.64 -8.13 15.06
CA TYR A 118 22.67 -8.36 16.51
C TYR A 118 21.71 -9.48 16.94
N ALA A 119 20.63 -9.70 16.24
CA ALA A 119 19.66 -10.74 16.54
C ALA A 119 20.10 -12.18 16.15
N VAL A 120 21.13 -12.34 15.31
CA VAL A 120 21.60 -13.67 14.81
C VAL A 120 22.03 -14.61 15.93
N GLY A 121 22.64 -14.11 17.01
CA GLY A 121 23.04 -14.89 18.19
C GLY A 121 21.93 -15.12 19.21
N GLY A 122 20.78 -14.49 19.06
CA GLY A 122 19.68 -14.51 20.02
C GLY A 122 18.82 -15.76 19.94
N VAL A 123 18.14 -16.09 21.04
CA VAL A 123 17.18 -17.20 21.09
C VAL A 123 16.05 -16.91 20.10
N ARG A 124 15.83 -17.80 19.11
CA ARG A 124 14.83 -17.66 18.04
C ARG A 124 15.00 -16.42 17.16
N GLY A 125 16.21 -15.88 17.03
CA GLY A 125 16.48 -14.69 16.25
C GLY A 125 15.91 -13.39 16.87
N SER A 126 15.82 -13.34 18.18
CA SER A 126 15.36 -12.17 18.93
C SER A 126 16.52 -11.29 19.34
N LEU A 127 16.29 -9.99 19.32
CA LEU A 127 17.17 -8.96 19.86
C LEU A 127 16.88 -8.80 21.36
N THR A 128 17.89 -8.60 22.20
CA THR A 128 17.67 -8.22 23.59
C THR A 128 17.43 -6.71 23.74
N TRP A 129 16.78 -6.28 24.81
CA TRP A 129 16.65 -4.85 25.12
C TRP A 129 18.03 -4.19 25.33
N GLU A 130 18.97 -4.90 25.90
CA GLU A 130 20.33 -4.42 26.10
C GLU A 130 21.06 -4.22 24.76
N ASP A 131 20.95 -5.18 23.82
CA ASP A 131 21.52 -5.04 22.48
C ASP A 131 20.90 -3.87 21.72
N PHE A 132 19.57 -3.70 21.80
CA PHE A 132 18.90 -2.56 21.25
C PHE A 132 19.42 -1.23 21.83
N CYS A 133 19.58 -1.14 23.15
CA CYS A 133 20.15 0.02 23.80
C CYS A 133 21.64 0.26 23.45
N ASN A 134 22.37 -0.78 23.06
CA ASN A 134 23.79 -0.67 22.66
C ASN A 134 23.97 -0.23 21.21
N MET A 135 22.92 -0.26 20.39
CA MET A 135 22.97 0.31 19.05
C MET A 135 23.32 1.80 19.11
N THR A 136 23.90 2.29 18.04
CA THR A 136 24.39 3.68 18.01
C THR A 136 23.74 4.49 16.89
N LEU A 137 23.62 5.81 17.12
CA LEU A 137 23.11 6.75 16.14
C LEU A 137 23.87 8.08 16.21
N PRO A 138 23.95 8.84 15.10
CA PRO A 138 24.50 10.19 15.14
C PRO A 138 23.45 11.13 15.75
N ILE A 139 23.90 12.00 16.66
CA ILE A 139 23.03 13.01 17.28
C ILE A 139 23.65 14.38 16.99
N PRO A 140 23.24 15.02 15.87
CA PRO A 140 23.65 16.39 15.58
C PRO A 140 22.99 17.39 16.52
N SER A 141 23.30 18.69 16.37
CA SER A 141 22.62 19.74 17.14
C SER A 141 21.11 19.69 16.96
N ILE A 142 20.37 20.12 17.96
CA ILE A 142 18.90 20.07 17.93
C ILE A 142 18.31 20.91 16.77
N GLU A 143 18.99 21.99 16.39
CA GLU A 143 18.63 22.81 15.24
C GLU A 143 18.76 22.00 13.95
N ARG A 144 19.87 21.26 13.81
CA ARG A 144 20.08 20.41 12.61
C ARG A 144 19.10 19.24 12.58
N GLN A 145 18.73 18.67 13.72
CA GLN A 145 17.67 17.65 13.78
C GLN A 145 16.33 18.22 13.31
N ARG A 146 15.95 19.44 13.75
CA ARG A 146 14.72 20.11 13.32
C ARG A 146 14.69 20.33 11.79
N GLU A 147 15.77 20.82 11.22
CA GLU A 147 15.89 21.01 9.76
C GLU A 147 15.65 19.69 9.01
N ILE A 148 16.30 18.59 9.44
CA ILE A 148 16.18 17.28 8.80
C ILE A 148 14.75 16.74 8.93
N VAL A 149 14.14 16.88 10.11
CA VAL A 149 12.75 16.45 10.35
C VAL A 149 11.79 17.27 9.49
N GLU A 150 11.92 18.58 9.42
CA GLU A 150 11.06 19.46 8.63
C GLU A 150 11.16 19.15 7.11
N GLU A 151 12.38 18.90 6.61
CA GLU A 151 12.58 18.46 5.23
C GLU A 151 11.82 17.14 4.95
N TYR A 152 11.97 16.14 5.82
CA TYR A 152 11.33 14.83 5.66
C TYR A 152 9.81 14.90 5.77
N GLU A 153 9.30 15.60 6.79
CA GLU A 153 7.86 15.78 7.01
C GLU A 153 7.19 16.54 5.86
N THR A 154 7.91 17.50 5.26
CA THR A 154 7.41 18.21 4.07
C THR A 154 7.16 17.25 2.91
N LEU A 155 8.09 16.32 2.64
CA LEU A 155 7.91 15.29 1.61
C LEU A 155 6.78 14.33 1.97
N THR A 156 6.72 13.86 3.21
CA THR A 156 5.65 12.98 3.71
C THR A 156 4.27 13.61 3.55
N LYS A 157 4.15 14.87 3.96
CA LYS A 157 2.91 15.64 3.81
C LYS A 157 2.51 15.80 2.34
N ARG A 158 3.47 16.03 1.45
CA ARG A 158 3.22 16.15 0.02
C ARG A 158 2.73 14.85 -0.59
N ILE A 159 3.35 13.71 -0.25
CA ILE A 159 2.90 12.38 -0.68
C ILE A 159 1.45 12.15 -0.24
N ARG A 160 1.15 12.37 1.03
CA ARG A 160 -0.21 12.20 1.58
C ARG A 160 -1.25 13.07 0.86
N LEU A 161 -0.92 14.33 0.58
CA LEU A 161 -1.82 15.23 -0.16
C LEU A 161 -2.06 14.75 -1.59
N ASN A 162 -1.03 14.23 -2.26
CA ASN A 162 -1.16 13.64 -3.58
C ASN A 162 -2.05 12.39 -3.56
N GLU A 163 -1.89 11.49 -2.58
CA GLU A 163 -2.74 10.31 -2.40
C GLU A 163 -4.22 10.70 -2.21
N GLN A 164 -4.50 11.69 -1.35
CA GLN A 164 -5.85 12.23 -1.19
C GLN A 164 -6.41 12.82 -2.48
N MET A 165 -5.58 13.54 -3.24
CA MET A 165 -5.98 14.09 -4.53
C MET A 165 -6.29 12.99 -5.55
N ILE A 166 -5.49 11.93 -5.63
CA ILE A 166 -5.74 10.76 -6.48
C ILE A 166 -7.10 10.15 -6.15
N GLN A 167 -7.38 9.91 -4.87
CA GLN A 167 -8.68 9.38 -4.42
C GLN A 167 -9.86 10.28 -4.83
N HIS A 168 -9.73 11.59 -4.68
CA HIS A 168 -10.78 12.54 -5.09
C HIS A 168 -10.98 12.60 -6.61
N LEU A 169 -9.89 12.57 -7.39
CA LEU A 169 -9.95 12.54 -8.85
C LEU A 169 -10.63 11.25 -9.34
N GLU A 170 -10.27 10.11 -8.75
CA GLU A 170 -10.88 8.81 -9.05
C GLU A 170 -12.39 8.81 -8.72
N ALA A 171 -12.76 9.27 -7.52
CA ALA A 171 -14.16 9.38 -7.11
C ALA A 171 -14.96 10.31 -8.05
N THR A 172 -14.33 11.39 -8.52
CA THR A 172 -14.93 12.32 -9.49
C THR A 172 -15.15 11.63 -10.84
N ALA A 173 -14.15 10.91 -11.36
CA ALA A 173 -14.29 10.17 -12.62
C ALA A 173 -15.39 9.10 -12.54
N GLN A 174 -15.47 8.36 -11.43
CA GLN A 174 -16.53 7.38 -11.19
C GLN A 174 -17.91 8.05 -11.11
N ALA A 175 -18.03 9.21 -10.44
CA ALA A 175 -19.29 9.94 -10.35
C ALA A 175 -19.76 10.46 -11.72
N LEU A 176 -18.85 10.97 -12.55
CA LEU A 176 -19.16 11.38 -13.92
C LEU A 176 -19.67 10.20 -14.76
N TYR A 177 -18.95 9.06 -14.72
CA TYR A 177 -19.35 7.84 -15.42
C TYR A 177 -20.75 7.37 -14.97
N ARG A 178 -20.97 7.29 -13.65
CA ARG A 178 -22.28 6.87 -13.09
C ARG A 178 -23.41 7.79 -13.54
N LYS A 179 -23.20 9.10 -13.46
CA LYS A 179 -24.21 10.09 -13.87
C LYS A 179 -24.61 9.95 -15.34
N MET A 180 -23.65 9.60 -16.21
CA MET A 180 -23.92 9.47 -17.65
C MET A 180 -24.46 8.10 -18.04
N PHE A 181 -23.98 7.01 -17.41
CA PHE A 181 -24.19 5.67 -17.94
C PHE A 181 -24.78 4.65 -16.93
N VAL A 182 -25.09 5.08 -15.70
CA VAL A 182 -25.63 4.19 -14.67
C VAL A 182 -26.89 4.77 -14.03
N ASP A 183 -26.79 5.99 -13.50
CA ASP A 183 -27.85 6.58 -12.69
C ASP A 183 -29.07 6.95 -13.58
N GLY A 184 -30.22 6.38 -13.28
CA GLY A 184 -31.46 6.66 -14.00
C GLY A 184 -31.59 6.01 -15.38
N ILE A 185 -30.66 5.14 -15.77
CA ILE A 185 -30.72 4.39 -17.03
C ILE A 185 -31.68 3.21 -16.87
N ASP A 186 -32.77 3.21 -17.65
CA ASP A 186 -33.67 2.07 -17.78
C ASP A 186 -33.12 1.08 -18.79
N LYS A 187 -32.69 -0.09 -18.31
CA LYS A 187 -32.07 -1.12 -19.14
C LYS A 187 -33.06 -1.81 -20.10
N GLU A 188 -34.35 -1.67 -19.85
CA GLU A 188 -35.42 -2.18 -20.75
C GLU A 188 -35.75 -1.18 -21.84
N ASN A 189 -35.51 0.13 -21.61
CA ASN A 189 -35.77 1.20 -22.56
C ASN A 189 -34.56 2.13 -22.67
N LEU A 190 -33.51 1.61 -23.34
CA LEU A 190 -32.26 2.35 -23.52
C LEU A 190 -32.45 3.60 -24.39
N PRO A 191 -31.64 4.65 -24.21
CA PRO A 191 -31.60 5.79 -25.11
C PRO A 191 -31.31 5.35 -26.55
N GLU A 192 -31.72 6.19 -27.52
CA GLU A 192 -31.53 5.92 -28.94
C GLU A 192 -30.02 5.72 -29.25
N GLY A 193 -29.73 4.63 -29.97
CA GLY A 193 -28.35 4.26 -30.34
C GLY A 193 -27.56 3.54 -29.26
N TRP A 194 -28.11 3.42 -28.02
CA TRP A 194 -27.46 2.64 -26.95
C TRP A 194 -27.87 1.16 -27.05
N ARG A 195 -27.00 0.27 -26.65
CA ARG A 195 -27.30 -1.17 -26.62
C ARG A 195 -26.66 -1.86 -25.42
N MET A 196 -27.24 -2.97 -25.02
CA MET A 196 -26.52 -3.93 -24.19
C MET A 196 -25.57 -4.75 -25.08
N GLY A 197 -24.36 -4.87 -24.62
CA GLY A 197 -23.31 -5.72 -25.22
C GLY A 197 -22.56 -6.48 -24.15
N THR A 198 -21.37 -6.93 -24.48
CA THR A 198 -20.50 -7.66 -23.57
C THR A 198 -19.13 -6.99 -23.46
N LEU A 199 -18.34 -7.40 -22.46
CA LEU A 199 -16.95 -6.97 -22.34
C LEU A 199 -16.16 -7.28 -23.62
N GLY A 200 -16.44 -8.43 -24.29
CA GLY A 200 -15.83 -8.77 -25.56
C GLY A 200 -16.14 -7.84 -26.73
N ASP A 201 -17.23 -7.07 -26.66
CA ASP A 201 -17.52 -6.05 -27.67
C ASP A 201 -16.64 -4.80 -27.55
N VAL A 202 -16.08 -4.53 -26.35
CA VAL A 202 -15.40 -3.26 -26.00
C VAL A 202 -13.96 -3.44 -25.51
N ALA A 203 -13.50 -4.69 -25.34
CA ALA A 203 -12.14 -5.00 -24.91
C ALA A 203 -11.53 -6.15 -25.71
N GLU A 204 -10.24 -6.05 -25.99
CA GLU A 204 -9.40 -7.12 -26.50
C GLU A 204 -8.58 -7.72 -25.37
N CYS A 205 -8.45 -9.07 -25.36
CA CYS A 205 -7.71 -9.82 -24.34
C CYS A 205 -6.35 -10.27 -24.85
N PHE A 206 -5.29 -10.00 -24.10
CA PHE A 206 -3.89 -10.29 -24.42
C PHE A 206 -3.30 -11.44 -23.61
N ASP A 207 -4.10 -12.32 -23.07
CA ASP A 207 -3.69 -13.45 -22.23
C ASP A 207 -2.66 -14.35 -22.89
N TYR A 208 -2.70 -14.47 -24.21
CA TYR A 208 -1.76 -15.28 -25.00
C TYR A 208 -0.30 -14.79 -24.92
N MET A 209 -0.07 -13.55 -24.46
CA MET A 209 1.26 -12.99 -24.29
C MET A 209 1.83 -13.21 -22.88
N ARG A 210 1.02 -13.70 -21.94
CA ARG A 210 1.46 -13.92 -20.55
C ARG A 210 2.55 -14.99 -20.47
N ARG A 211 3.51 -14.76 -19.57
CA ARG A 211 4.56 -15.72 -19.24
C ARG A 211 4.77 -15.74 -17.73
N PRO A 212 4.32 -16.79 -17.01
CA PRO A 212 4.56 -16.90 -15.59
C PRO A 212 6.06 -17.13 -15.32
N LEU A 213 6.59 -16.45 -14.31
CA LEU A 213 7.94 -16.67 -13.80
C LEU A 213 7.84 -17.26 -12.40
N ALA A 214 8.50 -18.38 -12.17
CA ALA A 214 8.54 -18.97 -10.83
C ALA A 214 9.34 -18.09 -9.86
N GLY A 215 9.07 -18.22 -8.56
CA GLY A 215 9.74 -17.40 -7.56
C GLY A 215 11.27 -17.52 -7.59
N TYR A 216 11.78 -18.74 -7.81
CA TYR A 216 13.21 -18.98 -7.90
C TYR A 216 13.87 -18.35 -9.15
N ASP A 217 13.13 -18.24 -10.28
CA ASP A 217 13.64 -17.59 -11.50
C ASP A 217 13.83 -16.09 -11.31
N ARG A 218 13.08 -15.48 -10.38
CA ARG A 218 13.07 -14.05 -10.13
C ARG A 218 14.09 -13.59 -9.06
N ILE A 219 14.71 -14.50 -8.32
CA ILE A 219 15.63 -14.17 -7.20
C ILE A 219 16.82 -13.34 -7.69
N ASP A 220 17.44 -13.78 -8.79
CA ASP A 220 18.68 -13.18 -9.31
C ASP A 220 18.44 -12.13 -10.41
N MET A 221 17.17 -11.84 -10.74
CA MET A 221 16.85 -10.82 -11.73
C MET A 221 17.10 -9.41 -11.20
N GLU A 222 17.53 -8.51 -12.10
CA GLU A 222 17.57 -7.09 -11.82
C GLU A 222 16.13 -6.57 -11.59
N LYS A 223 15.88 -5.87 -10.48
CA LYS A 223 14.55 -5.41 -10.08
C LYS A 223 14.18 -4.10 -10.80
N LYS A 224 13.91 -4.18 -12.11
CA LYS A 224 13.75 -3.02 -12.99
C LYS A 224 12.30 -2.74 -13.41
N TYR A 225 11.57 -3.77 -13.79
CA TYR A 225 10.18 -3.64 -14.28
C TYR A 225 9.21 -4.34 -13.35
N PRO A 226 8.02 -3.75 -13.09
CA PRO A 226 7.02 -4.34 -12.21
C PRO A 226 6.48 -5.66 -12.78
N TYR A 227 6.30 -6.65 -11.89
CA TYR A 227 5.73 -7.96 -12.15
C TYR A 227 4.40 -8.10 -11.41
N TYR A 228 3.30 -8.13 -12.14
CA TYR A 228 1.95 -8.14 -11.58
C TYR A 228 1.36 -9.53 -11.43
N GLY A 229 0.57 -9.73 -10.37
CA GLY A 229 -0.28 -10.88 -10.09
C GLY A 229 -1.76 -10.58 -10.28
N ALA A 230 -2.63 -11.44 -9.71
CA ALA A 230 -4.08 -11.31 -9.80
C ALA A 230 -4.63 -9.99 -9.27
N ALA A 231 -4.12 -9.52 -8.14
CA ALA A 231 -4.68 -8.39 -7.41
C ALA A 231 -3.69 -7.26 -7.10
N ALA A 232 -2.38 -7.48 -7.28
CA ALA A 232 -1.35 -6.52 -6.89
C ALA A 232 -0.03 -6.74 -7.62
N LEU A 233 0.84 -5.72 -7.50
CA LEU A 233 2.27 -5.86 -7.78
C LEU A 233 2.87 -6.92 -6.84
N MET A 234 3.53 -7.93 -7.43
CA MET A 234 4.13 -9.05 -6.67
C MET A 234 5.63 -8.92 -6.50
N ASP A 235 6.32 -8.37 -7.51
CA ASP A 235 7.78 -8.32 -7.55
C ASP A 235 8.23 -7.35 -8.66
N PHE A 236 9.55 -7.28 -8.88
CA PHE A 236 10.17 -6.65 -10.04
C PHE A 236 11.04 -7.67 -10.78
N VAL A 237 11.19 -7.50 -12.10
CA VAL A 237 11.97 -8.35 -13.00
C VAL A 237 12.85 -7.51 -13.92
N ASP A 238 13.77 -8.13 -14.66
CA ASP A 238 14.76 -7.46 -15.49
C ASP A 238 14.29 -7.08 -16.89
N ASP A 239 13.14 -7.64 -17.33
CA ASP A 239 12.54 -7.40 -18.65
C ASP A 239 11.02 -7.17 -18.55
N TYR A 240 10.37 -6.84 -19.65
CA TYR A 240 8.93 -6.56 -19.72
C TYR A 240 8.28 -7.28 -20.92
N LEU A 241 6.98 -7.57 -20.81
CA LEU A 241 6.17 -8.13 -21.89
C LEU A 241 5.24 -7.09 -22.54
N PHE A 242 4.87 -6.08 -21.77
CA PHE A 242 3.91 -5.05 -22.17
C PHE A 242 4.52 -3.66 -22.03
N ASP A 243 4.17 -2.77 -22.96
CA ASP A 243 4.51 -1.34 -22.93
C ASP A 243 3.26 -0.54 -23.36
N GLY A 244 2.72 0.28 -22.46
CA GLY A 244 1.49 1.06 -22.66
C GLY A 244 0.54 0.96 -21.49
N THR A 245 -0.73 1.31 -21.72
CA THR A 245 -1.79 1.27 -20.70
C THR A 245 -2.68 0.05 -20.92
N TYR A 246 -2.96 -0.68 -19.85
CA TYR A 246 -3.81 -1.87 -19.84
C TYR A 246 -4.61 -1.99 -18.54
N ILE A 247 -5.71 -2.72 -18.57
CA ILE A 247 -6.43 -3.15 -17.38
C ILE A 247 -6.07 -4.61 -17.11
N LEU A 248 -5.55 -4.87 -15.91
CA LEU A 248 -5.39 -6.24 -15.42
C LEU A 248 -6.60 -6.61 -14.58
N MET A 249 -7.22 -7.75 -14.84
CA MET A 249 -8.37 -8.26 -14.09
C MET A 249 -8.04 -9.63 -13.51
N GLY A 250 -8.25 -9.83 -12.21
CA GLY A 250 -7.93 -11.09 -11.53
C GLY A 250 -8.60 -12.29 -12.18
N GLU A 251 -7.81 -13.33 -12.54
CA GLU A 251 -8.29 -14.58 -13.12
C GLU A 251 -8.60 -15.62 -12.05
N ASP A 252 -7.75 -15.75 -11.04
CA ASP A 252 -7.93 -16.71 -9.95
C ASP A 252 -7.45 -16.16 -8.60
N GLY A 253 -7.96 -16.72 -7.50
CA GLY A 253 -7.69 -16.27 -6.14
C GLY A 253 -8.56 -15.07 -5.75
N THR A 254 -7.97 -13.89 -5.62
CA THR A 254 -8.69 -12.65 -5.31
C THR A 254 -9.21 -12.02 -6.60
N VAL A 255 -10.43 -12.38 -7.02
CA VAL A 255 -11.01 -11.96 -8.31
C VAL A 255 -12.18 -10.98 -8.15
N ILE A 256 -12.71 -10.81 -6.93
CA ILE A 256 -13.91 -10.02 -6.64
C ILE A 256 -13.72 -9.21 -5.37
N ASN A 257 -14.22 -7.98 -5.38
CA ASN A 257 -14.30 -7.10 -4.22
C ASN A 257 -15.55 -7.40 -3.37
N GLU A 258 -15.60 -6.87 -2.15
CA GLU A 258 -16.74 -7.04 -1.23
C GLU A 258 -18.08 -6.57 -1.83
N ASP A 259 -18.04 -5.58 -2.70
CA ASP A 259 -19.21 -5.04 -3.40
C ASP A 259 -19.58 -5.81 -4.67
N ASN A 260 -18.97 -6.95 -4.94
CA ASN A 260 -19.13 -7.80 -6.11
C ASN A 260 -18.60 -7.23 -7.44
N THR A 261 -17.83 -6.15 -7.43
CA THR A 261 -17.10 -5.70 -8.62
C THR A 261 -15.81 -6.52 -8.83
N PRO A 262 -15.27 -6.62 -10.07
CA PRO A 262 -14.03 -7.35 -10.28
C PRO A 262 -12.84 -6.66 -9.62
N VAL A 263 -11.86 -7.44 -9.18
CA VAL A 263 -10.54 -6.91 -8.81
C VAL A 263 -9.80 -6.55 -10.07
N ILE A 264 -9.53 -5.26 -10.26
CA ILE A 264 -8.81 -4.75 -11.42
C ILE A 264 -7.63 -3.86 -11.01
N GLN A 265 -6.61 -3.81 -11.87
CA GLN A 265 -5.46 -2.92 -11.75
C GLN A 265 -5.33 -2.11 -13.06
N TYR A 266 -5.23 -0.79 -12.95
CA TYR A 266 -4.92 0.11 -14.07
C TYR A 266 -3.41 0.26 -14.14
N VAL A 267 -2.77 -0.25 -15.19
CA VAL A 267 -1.31 -0.32 -15.29
C VAL A 267 -0.82 0.43 -16.50
N THR A 268 0.23 1.24 -16.33
CA THR A 268 0.86 2.02 -17.41
C THR A 268 2.37 1.77 -17.49
N GLY A 269 2.95 1.96 -18.69
CA GLY A 269 4.38 1.83 -18.93
C GLY A 269 4.81 0.40 -19.22
N LYS A 270 6.03 0.06 -18.82
CA LYS A 270 6.65 -1.25 -19.07
C LYS A 270 6.46 -2.17 -17.88
N PHE A 271 5.86 -3.34 -18.11
CA PHE A 271 5.56 -4.30 -17.06
C PHE A 271 5.49 -5.74 -17.54
N TRP A 272 5.48 -6.67 -16.59
CA TRP A 272 5.28 -8.10 -16.80
C TRP A 272 4.08 -8.58 -15.99
N VAL A 273 3.34 -9.56 -16.53
CA VAL A 273 2.15 -10.14 -15.87
C VAL A 273 2.28 -11.66 -15.82
N ASN A 274 1.90 -12.24 -14.68
CA ASN A 274 1.78 -13.70 -14.56
C ASN A 274 0.47 -14.23 -15.16
N ASN A 275 0.19 -15.52 -14.97
CA ASN A 275 -1.01 -16.19 -15.48
C ASN A 275 -2.25 -16.08 -14.55
N HIS A 276 -2.19 -15.27 -13.48
CA HIS A 276 -3.29 -15.08 -12.54
C HIS A 276 -4.10 -13.81 -12.79
N ALA A 277 -3.78 -13.04 -13.83
CA ALA A 277 -4.55 -11.89 -14.26
C ALA A 277 -4.79 -11.88 -15.76
N HIS A 278 -6.00 -11.57 -16.19
CA HIS A 278 -6.33 -11.24 -17.57
C HIS A 278 -5.80 -9.87 -17.94
N ILE A 279 -5.43 -9.67 -19.20
CA ILE A 279 -4.87 -8.43 -19.72
C ILE A 279 -5.80 -7.88 -20.79
N LEU A 280 -6.38 -6.71 -20.52
CA LEU A 280 -7.40 -6.11 -21.36
C LEU A 280 -6.95 -4.76 -21.91
N LYS A 281 -7.34 -4.49 -23.14
CA LYS A 281 -7.20 -3.20 -23.80
C LYS A 281 -8.53 -2.80 -24.43
N GLY A 282 -8.88 -1.52 -24.33
CA GLY A 282 -10.13 -1.00 -24.87
C GLY A 282 -10.14 -0.97 -26.40
N ILE A 283 -11.29 -1.28 -26.99
CA ILE A 283 -11.57 -1.22 -28.43
C ILE A 283 -12.94 -0.59 -28.67
N ASN A 284 -13.29 -0.30 -29.92
CA ASN A 284 -14.62 0.16 -30.35
C ASN A 284 -15.11 1.42 -29.60
N GLY A 285 -14.22 2.38 -29.37
CA GLY A 285 -14.52 3.65 -28.70
C GLY A 285 -14.33 3.64 -27.19
N PHE A 286 -14.13 2.49 -26.56
CA PHE A 286 -13.65 2.40 -25.20
C PHE A 286 -12.13 2.50 -25.19
N ASN A 287 -11.59 3.42 -24.39
CA ASN A 287 -10.20 3.42 -23.98
C ASN A 287 -10.08 2.78 -22.59
N GLU A 288 -8.85 2.62 -22.10
CA GLU A 288 -8.57 1.96 -20.81
C GLU A 288 -9.20 2.72 -19.62
N ASN A 289 -9.34 4.06 -19.71
CA ASN A 289 -10.01 4.86 -18.69
C ASN A 289 -11.50 4.51 -18.57
N LEU A 290 -12.19 4.46 -19.71
CA LEU A 290 -13.61 4.08 -19.76
C LEU A 290 -13.81 2.62 -19.35
N LEU A 291 -12.94 1.73 -19.82
CA LEU A 291 -12.99 0.31 -19.47
C LEU A 291 -12.81 0.11 -17.95
N CYS A 292 -11.86 0.82 -17.35
CA CYS A 292 -11.65 0.83 -15.90
C CYS A 292 -12.92 1.27 -15.16
N LEU A 293 -13.52 2.40 -15.56
CA LEU A 293 -14.73 2.92 -14.92
C LEU A 293 -15.93 2.00 -15.10
N ALA A 294 -16.11 1.42 -16.30
CA ALA A 294 -17.18 0.47 -16.57
C ALA A 294 -17.08 -0.77 -15.68
N LEU A 295 -15.88 -1.38 -15.59
CA LEU A 295 -15.64 -2.55 -14.75
C LEU A 295 -15.85 -2.26 -13.27
N LYS A 296 -15.45 -1.09 -12.78
CA LYS A 296 -15.68 -0.66 -11.39
C LYS A 296 -17.17 -0.45 -11.02
N GLN A 297 -18.08 -0.42 -12.01
CA GLN A 297 -19.53 -0.34 -11.80
C GLN A 297 -20.26 -1.64 -12.12
N THR A 298 -19.53 -2.68 -12.58
CA THR A 298 -20.13 -3.93 -13.06
C THR A 298 -20.02 -5.02 -12.01
N LYS A 299 -21.12 -5.69 -11.67
CA LYS A 299 -21.12 -6.85 -10.78
C LYS A 299 -20.80 -8.12 -11.57
N VAL A 300 -19.87 -8.92 -11.03
CA VAL A 300 -19.32 -10.10 -11.73
C VAL A 300 -19.50 -11.41 -10.96
N ASN A 301 -20.23 -11.41 -9.85
CA ASN A 301 -20.45 -12.60 -9.02
C ASN A 301 -21.04 -13.78 -9.79
N GLU A 302 -21.88 -13.55 -10.81
CA GLU A 302 -22.51 -14.61 -11.62
C GLU A 302 -21.54 -15.26 -12.62
N TYR A 303 -20.41 -14.62 -12.89
CA TYR A 303 -19.38 -15.08 -13.84
C TYR A 303 -18.23 -15.82 -13.14
N ILE A 304 -18.28 -15.88 -11.80
CA ILE A 304 -17.27 -16.57 -10.98
C ILE A 304 -17.57 -18.07 -10.96
N THR A 305 -16.54 -18.84 -11.17
CA THR A 305 -16.53 -20.30 -11.05
C THR A 305 -15.54 -20.75 -9.99
N GLY A 306 -15.56 -22.04 -9.63
CA GLY A 306 -14.63 -22.61 -8.65
C GLY A 306 -15.17 -22.62 -7.22
N GLY A 307 -15.33 -23.82 -6.63
CA GLY A 307 -15.91 -23.98 -5.28
C GLY A 307 -14.93 -23.75 -4.14
N VAL A 308 -13.61 -23.92 -4.36
CA VAL A 308 -12.57 -23.75 -3.33
C VAL A 308 -11.76 -22.46 -3.58
N GLN A 309 -11.47 -22.18 -4.83
CA GLN A 309 -10.78 -20.96 -5.26
C GLN A 309 -11.63 -20.28 -6.33
N ALA A 310 -11.98 -19.03 -6.07
CA ALA A 310 -12.74 -18.22 -7.02
C ALA A 310 -11.93 -18.02 -8.31
N LYS A 311 -12.59 -18.18 -9.47
CA LYS A 311 -11.97 -18.02 -10.77
C LYS A 311 -12.95 -17.42 -11.77
N ILE A 312 -12.46 -16.50 -12.60
CA ILE A 312 -13.15 -16.01 -13.79
C ILE A 312 -12.30 -16.42 -14.99
N ASN A 313 -12.76 -17.33 -15.83
CA ASN A 313 -12.07 -17.68 -17.06
C ASN A 313 -12.31 -16.63 -18.15
N GLN A 314 -11.50 -16.66 -19.22
CA GLN A 314 -11.58 -15.68 -20.30
C GLN A 314 -12.97 -15.64 -20.97
N GLU A 315 -13.61 -16.80 -21.20
CA GLU A 315 -14.93 -16.89 -21.82
C GLU A 315 -16.00 -16.19 -20.95
N ASN A 316 -16.06 -16.52 -19.66
CA ASN A 316 -16.97 -15.88 -18.71
C ASN A 316 -16.69 -14.39 -18.61
N MET A 317 -15.42 -13.99 -18.50
CA MET A 317 -15.03 -12.58 -18.45
C MET A 317 -15.50 -11.82 -19.67
N MET A 318 -15.23 -12.32 -20.88
CA MET A 318 -15.62 -11.63 -22.13
C MET A 318 -17.14 -11.60 -22.35
N SER A 319 -17.92 -12.46 -21.65
CA SER A 319 -19.38 -12.47 -21.69
C SER A 319 -20.05 -11.52 -20.67
N ILE A 320 -19.28 -10.85 -19.80
CA ILE A 320 -19.82 -9.89 -18.81
C ILE A 320 -20.60 -8.79 -19.54
N PRO A 321 -21.88 -8.56 -19.19
CA PRO A 321 -22.69 -7.56 -19.86
C PRO A 321 -22.27 -6.14 -19.53
N LEU A 322 -22.14 -5.31 -20.55
CA LEU A 322 -21.85 -3.90 -20.45
C LEU A 322 -22.81 -3.06 -21.28
N LEU A 323 -23.12 -1.87 -20.78
CA LEU A 323 -23.84 -0.88 -21.55
C LEU A 323 -22.88 -0.24 -22.57
N ILE A 324 -23.29 -0.18 -23.82
CA ILE A 324 -22.52 0.42 -24.91
C ILE A 324 -23.28 1.64 -25.42
N PRO A 325 -22.84 2.85 -25.03
CA PRO A 325 -23.41 4.12 -25.51
C PRO A 325 -23.04 4.41 -26.95
N THR A 326 -23.57 5.53 -27.49
CA THR A 326 -23.15 6.00 -28.82
C THR A 326 -21.69 6.44 -28.83
N MET A 327 -21.07 6.51 -30.00
CA MET A 327 -19.70 7.01 -30.15
C MET A 327 -19.55 8.48 -29.73
N ASP A 328 -20.63 9.26 -29.82
CA ASP A 328 -20.60 10.67 -29.42
C ASP A 328 -20.63 10.80 -27.89
N ASP A 329 -21.47 10.00 -27.21
CA ASP A 329 -21.47 9.91 -25.74
C ASP A 329 -20.12 9.42 -25.21
N LEU A 330 -19.51 8.41 -25.86
CA LEU A 330 -18.19 7.91 -25.49
C LEU A 330 -17.10 8.99 -25.66
N LYS A 331 -17.16 9.81 -26.69
CA LYS A 331 -16.23 10.93 -26.88
C LYS A 331 -16.43 12.02 -25.83
N GLU A 332 -17.69 12.34 -25.52
CA GLU A 332 -18.00 13.35 -24.50
C GLU A 332 -17.42 12.94 -23.13
N ILE A 333 -17.73 11.73 -22.67
CA ILE A 333 -17.22 11.28 -21.37
C ILE A 333 -15.69 11.16 -21.38
N THR A 334 -15.08 10.64 -22.47
CA THR A 334 -13.62 10.54 -22.59
C THR A 334 -12.97 11.92 -22.43
N THR A 335 -13.50 12.95 -23.10
CA THR A 335 -13.00 14.33 -22.98
C THR A 335 -13.04 14.85 -21.55
N ASN A 336 -14.06 14.46 -20.78
CA ASN A 336 -14.24 14.90 -19.41
C ASN A 336 -13.38 14.14 -18.39
N ILE A 337 -13.12 12.84 -18.61
CA ILE A 337 -12.36 11.99 -17.66
C ILE A 337 -10.86 11.95 -17.94
N GLU A 338 -10.42 12.09 -19.19
CA GLU A 338 -9.00 12.01 -19.58
C GLU A 338 -8.08 12.95 -18.78
N PRO A 339 -8.45 14.23 -18.54
CA PRO A 339 -7.65 15.11 -17.69
C PRO A 339 -7.54 14.62 -16.24
N LEU A 340 -8.58 13.93 -15.71
CA LEU A 340 -8.57 13.38 -14.36
C LEU A 340 -7.57 12.22 -14.25
N PHE A 341 -7.61 11.28 -15.19
CA PHE A 341 -6.66 10.17 -15.26
C PHE A 341 -5.22 10.65 -15.47
N HIS A 342 -5.03 11.64 -16.35
CA HIS A 342 -3.73 12.25 -16.53
C HIS A 342 -3.20 12.89 -15.23
N ALA A 343 -4.05 13.61 -14.50
CA ALA A 343 -3.68 14.22 -13.23
C ALA A 343 -3.34 13.16 -12.17
N MET A 344 -4.09 12.05 -12.09
CA MET A 344 -3.77 10.92 -11.19
C MET A 344 -2.38 10.36 -11.50
N LEU A 345 -2.09 10.04 -12.77
CA LEU A 345 -0.80 9.51 -13.19
C LEU A 345 0.36 10.45 -12.84
N MET A 346 0.19 11.76 -13.07
CA MET A 346 1.20 12.75 -12.69
C MET A 346 1.46 12.80 -11.19
N LYS A 347 0.41 12.59 -10.36
CA LYS A 347 0.55 12.54 -8.91
C LYS A 347 1.24 11.26 -8.42
N GLU A 348 0.96 10.13 -9.05
CA GLU A 348 1.67 8.87 -8.79
C GLU A 348 3.16 9.01 -9.10
N GLN A 349 3.52 9.53 -10.26
CA GLN A 349 4.91 9.78 -10.63
C GLN A 349 5.62 10.80 -9.72
N GLU A 350 4.90 11.83 -9.25
CA GLU A 350 5.41 12.77 -8.25
C GLU A 350 5.71 12.02 -6.94
N ASN A 351 4.80 11.15 -6.47
CA ASN A 351 4.98 10.37 -5.25
C ASN A 351 6.18 9.40 -5.33
N GLU A 352 6.41 8.75 -6.47
CA GLU A 352 7.59 7.93 -6.68
C GLU A 352 8.89 8.73 -6.45
N LYS A 353 9.00 9.90 -7.04
CA LYS A 353 10.17 10.78 -6.87
C LYS A 353 10.32 11.31 -5.45
N LEU A 354 9.20 11.65 -4.79
CA LEU A 354 9.22 12.10 -3.39
C LEU A 354 9.68 10.98 -2.46
N THR A 355 9.28 9.74 -2.71
CA THR A 355 9.72 8.55 -1.96
C THR A 355 11.21 8.27 -2.17
N GLU A 356 11.72 8.44 -3.39
CA GLU A 356 13.17 8.37 -3.65
C GLU A 356 13.93 9.44 -2.87
N LEU A 357 13.42 10.68 -2.84
CA LEU A 357 14.03 11.78 -2.07
C LEU A 357 14.01 11.49 -0.56
N GLN A 358 12.92 10.95 0.00
CA GLN A 358 12.87 10.51 1.39
C GLN A 358 13.95 9.45 1.68
N SER A 359 14.10 8.47 0.80
CA SER A 359 15.11 7.43 0.94
C SER A 359 16.53 8.00 0.93
N LEU A 360 16.80 8.99 0.07
CA LEU A 360 18.09 9.69 0.03
C LEU A 360 18.35 10.52 1.29
N LEU A 361 17.34 11.19 1.85
CA LEU A 361 17.46 11.92 3.13
C LEU A 361 17.80 10.95 4.27
N LEU A 362 17.09 9.83 4.37
CA LEU A 362 17.36 8.81 5.37
C LEU A 362 18.78 8.24 5.24
N ALA A 363 19.25 7.99 4.02
CA ALA A 363 20.62 7.50 3.79
C ALA A 363 21.69 8.51 4.24
N LYS A 364 21.45 9.81 4.08
CA LYS A 364 22.37 10.88 4.50
C LYS A 364 22.47 11.06 6.01
N MET A 365 21.49 10.61 6.79
CA MET A 365 21.54 10.72 8.27
C MET A 365 22.72 9.97 8.89
N GLY A 366 23.25 8.96 8.21
CA GLY A 366 24.39 8.15 8.68
C GLY A 366 25.76 8.62 8.17
N GLN A 367 25.80 9.70 7.39
CA GLN A 367 27.05 10.27 6.84
C GLN A 367 27.41 11.55 7.62
#